data_b027e06a128b35365900b1b3b0b4e09f
#
_entry.id   b027e06a128b35365900b1b3b0b4e09f
#
_cell.length_a   1.000
_cell.length_b   1.000
_cell.length_c   1.000
_cell.angle_alpha   90.00
_cell.angle_beta   90.00
_cell.angle_gamma   90.00
#
_symmetry.space_group_name_H-M   'P 1'
#
loop_
_entity.id
_entity.type
_entity.pdbx_description
1 polymer ?
#
loop_
_entity_poly.entity_id
_entity_poly.type
_entity_poly.pdbx_seq_one_letter_code
_entity_poly.pdbx_strand_id
1 'polypeptide(L)'
;IYMRFIWNEDTNLLARKVLDLIPDDFRGRLLDVPVGTAIFTAEKYRRMKDAESVGLDYSEEMIAIAALRKETEEIANLSLEQGDVGELPYANEIFDCVLSMNGFQAFPQKEKAFAEIFRVLKPGGCFCGCFYVKGERRLADLFVKKVMERKGFFHPPYDTFAEAESRLRNMYGDDVLTEKMASVCLFRCVKPQRESTENEQ
;
A
#
# COMPACT_ATOMS: atom_id res chain seq x y z
N ILE A 1 -2.24 13.84 -14.52
CA ILE A 1 -2.01 15.31 -14.44
C ILE A 1 -2.11 15.80 -12.99
N TYR A 2 -3.11 15.42 -12.17
CA TYR A 2 -3.29 15.90 -10.79
C TYR A 2 -2.16 15.47 -9.84
N MET A 3 -1.63 14.26 -9.98
CA MET A 3 -0.59 13.71 -9.12
C MET A 3 0.72 14.52 -9.18
N ARG A 4 1.11 15.04 -10.34
CA ARG A 4 2.32 15.83 -10.50
C ARG A 4 2.28 17.17 -9.74
N PHE A 5 1.10 17.78 -9.57
CA PHE A 5 0.93 18.99 -8.76
C PHE A 5 1.04 18.73 -7.26
N ILE A 6 0.51 17.61 -6.79
CA ILE A 6 0.54 17.25 -5.36
C ILE A 6 1.95 16.82 -4.96
N TRP A 7 2.56 15.96 -5.75
CA TRP A 7 3.82 15.34 -5.37
C TRP A 7 5.04 16.19 -5.78
N ASN A 8 4.95 17.01 -6.83
CA ASN A 8 6.07 17.72 -7.47
C ASN A 8 7.30 16.80 -7.74
N GLU A 9 7.04 15.49 -7.76
CA GLU A 9 7.98 14.43 -8.00
C GLU A 9 7.56 13.66 -9.25
N ASP A 10 8.50 13.02 -9.89
CA ASP A 10 8.18 12.07 -10.95
C ASP A 10 7.43 10.88 -10.33
N THR A 11 6.15 10.78 -10.64
CA THR A 11 5.27 9.71 -10.15
C THR A 11 5.83 8.33 -10.49
N ASN A 12 6.54 8.21 -11.62
CA ASN A 12 7.19 6.98 -12.01
C ASN A 12 8.41 6.67 -11.13
N LEU A 13 9.16 7.70 -10.71
CA LEU A 13 10.27 7.51 -9.77
C LEU A 13 9.77 7.03 -8.41
N LEU A 14 8.70 7.64 -7.88
CA LEU A 14 8.07 7.20 -6.64
C LEU A 14 7.60 5.73 -6.75
N ALA A 15 6.87 5.41 -7.83
CA ALA A 15 6.39 4.07 -8.06
C ALA A 15 7.55 3.04 -8.14
N ARG A 16 8.61 3.35 -8.87
CA ARG A 16 9.81 2.49 -8.93
C ARG A 16 10.41 2.26 -7.56
N LYS A 17 10.65 3.32 -6.77
CA LYS A 17 11.19 3.19 -5.41
C LYS A 17 10.35 2.30 -4.51
N VAL A 18 9.02 2.42 -4.58
CA VAL A 18 8.12 1.54 -3.81
C VAL A 18 8.22 0.10 -4.30
N LEU A 19 8.17 -0.13 -5.62
CA LEU A 19 8.17 -1.46 -6.20
C LEU A 19 9.53 -2.16 -6.06
N ASP A 20 10.63 -1.41 -5.98
CA ASP A 20 11.97 -1.94 -5.72
C ASP A 20 12.14 -2.47 -4.28
N LEU A 21 11.21 -2.12 -3.36
CA LEU A 21 11.16 -2.73 -2.02
C LEU A 21 10.74 -4.21 -2.03
N ILE A 22 10.16 -4.68 -3.13
CA ILE A 22 9.78 -6.07 -3.34
C ILE A 22 10.74 -6.66 -4.39
N PRO A 23 11.50 -7.70 -4.09
CA PRO A 23 12.39 -8.32 -5.07
C PRO A 23 11.66 -8.87 -6.30
N ASP A 24 12.29 -8.91 -7.47
CA ASP A 24 11.67 -9.46 -8.69
C ASP A 24 11.53 -10.99 -8.63
N ASP A 25 12.36 -11.65 -7.83
CA ASP A 25 12.32 -13.08 -7.54
C ASP A 25 11.45 -13.41 -6.30
N PHE A 26 10.62 -12.45 -5.84
CA PHE A 26 9.70 -12.67 -4.73
C PHE A 26 8.80 -13.88 -5.01
N ARG A 27 8.68 -14.73 -4.01
CA ARG A 27 7.82 -15.93 -3.99
C ARG A 27 6.90 -15.86 -2.81
N GLY A 28 5.66 -16.27 -3.02
CA GLY A 28 4.64 -16.25 -1.97
C GLY A 28 3.43 -15.42 -2.38
N ARG A 29 2.59 -15.12 -1.40
CA ARG A 29 1.34 -14.38 -1.61
C ARG A 29 1.52 -12.90 -1.35
N LEU A 30 1.19 -12.09 -2.35
CA LEU A 30 1.20 -10.63 -2.27
C LEU A 30 -0.23 -10.09 -2.34
N LEU A 31 -0.58 -9.20 -1.42
CA LEU A 31 -1.80 -8.39 -1.49
C LEU A 31 -1.42 -6.97 -1.93
N ASP A 32 -2.02 -6.47 -3.01
CA ASP A 32 -1.95 -5.05 -3.43
C ASP A 32 -3.29 -4.37 -3.12
N VAL A 33 -3.28 -3.41 -2.19
CA VAL A 33 -4.50 -2.73 -1.71
C VAL A 33 -4.26 -1.24 -1.41
N PRO A 34 -4.96 -0.32 -2.12
CA PRO A 34 -5.83 -0.56 -3.26
C PRO A 34 -5.01 -0.80 -4.54
N VAL A 35 -5.44 -1.77 -5.34
CA VAL A 35 -4.75 -2.07 -6.62
C VAL A 35 -4.97 -0.96 -7.67
N GLY A 36 -6.04 -0.20 -7.52
CA GLY A 36 -6.42 0.82 -8.49
C GLY A 36 -6.57 0.23 -9.89
N THR A 37 -5.98 0.89 -10.88
CA THR A 37 -5.96 0.42 -12.27
C THR A 37 -4.77 -0.46 -12.60
N ALA A 38 -3.98 -0.87 -11.61
CA ALA A 38 -2.71 -1.59 -11.75
C ALA A 38 -1.67 -0.91 -12.68
N ILE A 39 -1.80 0.39 -12.95
CA ILE A 39 -0.96 1.10 -13.93
C ILE A 39 0.53 1.11 -13.56
N PHE A 40 0.85 1.09 -12.27
CA PHE A 40 2.23 1.08 -11.78
C PHE A 40 2.73 -0.34 -11.48
N THR A 41 1.84 -1.25 -11.12
CA THR A 41 2.16 -2.57 -10.59
C THR A 41 2.14 -3.68 -11.63
N ALA A 42 1.51 -3.48 -12.79
CA ALA A 42 1.36 -4.48 -13.84
C ALA A 42 2.70 -5.09 -14.29
N GLU A 43 3.69 -4.24 -14.58
CA GLU A 43 5.02 -4.73 -14.98
C GLU A 43 5.72 -5.51 -13.85
N LYS A 44 5.52 -5.09 -12.60
CA LYS A 44 6.06 -5.80 -11.44
C LYS A 44 5.48 -7.20 -11.31
N TYR A 45 4.18 -7.38 -11.48
CA TYR A 45 3.56 -8.71 -11.47
C TYR A 45 4.13 -9.63 -12.54
N ARG A 46 4.33 -9.12 -13.77
CA ARG A 46 4.93 -9.92 -14.86
C ARG A 46 6.35 -10.38 -14.57
N ARG A 47 7.12 -9.60 -13.78
CA ARG A 47 8.48 -9.98 -13.35
C ARG A 47 8.46 -11.01 -12.24
N MET A 48 7.55 -10.89 -11.28
CA MET A 48 7.41 -11.81 -10.15
C MET A 48 6.60 -13.07 -10.53
N LYS A 49 7.10 -13.86 -11.47
CA LYS A 49 6.37 -14.99 -12.06
C LYS A 49 5.97 -16.08 -11.08
N ASP A 50 6.71 -16.25 -10.00
CA ASP A 50 6.50 -17.27 -8.96
C ASP A 50 5.65 -16.74 -7.79
N ALA A 51 5.19 -15.49 -7.82
CA ALA A 51 4.31 -14.91 -6.82
C ALA A 51 2.84 -15.15 -7.15
N GLU A 52 2.02 -15.34 -6.13
CA GLU A 52 0.55 -15.28 -6.21
C GLU A 52 0.10 -13.88 -5.76
N SER A 53 -0.31 -13.04 -6.71
CA SER A 53 -0.73 -11.67 -6.44
C SER A 53 -2.24 -11.54 -6.39
N VAL A 54 -2.75 -10.88 -5.35
CA VAL A 54 -4.16 -10.50 -5.19
C VAL A 54 -4.24 -8.99 -5.19
N GLY A 55 -4.97 -8.42 -6.14
CA GLY A 55 -5.28 -7.00 -6.20
C GLY A 55 -6.69 -6.74 -5.67
N LEU A 56 -6.82 -5.96 -4.61
CA LEU A 56 -8.11 -5.60 -4.02
C LEU A 56 -8.36 -4.10 -4.16
N ASP A 57 -9.56 -3.72 -4.58
CA ASP A 57 -10.00 -2.33 -4.60
C ASP A 57 -11.48 -2.23 -4.23
N TYR A 58 -11.86 -1.12 -3.58
CA TYR A 58 -13.25 -0.86 -3.25
C TYR A 58 -14.09 -0.49 -4.49
N SER A 59 -13.45 0.17 -5.47
CA SER A 59 -14.10 0.66 -6.69
C SER A 59 -14.21 -0.44 -7.74
N GLU A 60 -15.44 -0.80 -8.10
CA GLU A 60 -15.73 -1.70 -9.22
C GLU A 60 -15.12 -1.18 -10.54
N GLU A 61 -15.15 0.15 -10.76
CA GLU A 61 -14.55 0.77 -11.95
C GLU A 61 -13.02 0.54 -12.00
N MET A 62 -12.32 0.68 -10.88
CA MET A 62 -10.89 0.42 -10.81
C MET A 62 -10.57 -1.04 -11.10
N ILE A 63 -11.33 -1.96 -10.52
CA ILE A 63 -11.21 -3.40 -10.77
C ILE A 63 -11.44 -3.73 -12.26
N ALA A 64 -12.45 -3.13 -12.89
CA ALA A 64 -12.72 -3.36 -14.32
C ALA A 64 -11.54 -2.89 -15.20
N ILE A 65 -10.95 -1.73 -14.91
CA ILE A 65 -9.78 -1.21 -15.63
C ILE A 65 -8.55 -2.10 -15.38
N ALA A 66 -8.34 -2.54 -14.14
CA ALA A 66 -7.24 -3.44 -13.80
C ALA A 66 -7.40 -4.81 -14.49
N ALA A 67 -8.63 -5.33 -14.62
CA ALA A 67 -8.92 -6.57 -15.32
C ALA A 67 -8.58 -6.47 -16.83
N LEU A 68 -8.98 -5.37 -17.47
CA LEU A 68 -8.63 -5.12 -18.88
C LEU A 68 -7.10 -5.04 -19.05
N ARG A 69 -6.39 -4.40 -18.11
CA ARG A 69 -4.93 -4.33 -18.13
C ARG A 69 -4.30 -5.71 -17.94
N LYS A 70 -4.80 -6.50 -16.98
CA LYS A 70 -4.34 -7.88 -16.75
C LYS A 70 -4.42 -8.71 -18.02
N GLU A 71 -5.54 -8.65 -18.75
CA GLU A 71 -5.75 -9.35 -20.01
C GLU A 71 -4.81 -8.83 -21.11
N THR A 72 -4.76 -7.51 -21.31
CA THR A 72 -3.96 -6.87 -22.36
C THR A 72 -2.46 -7.09 -22.19
N GLU A 73 -2.00 -7.13 -20.95
CA GLU A 73 -0.59 -7.30 -20.62
C GLU A 73 -0.22 -8.74 -20.22
N GLU A 74 -1.17 -9.70 -20.37
CA GLU A 74 -0.99 -11.14 -20.11
C GLU A 74 -0.45 -11.45 -18.70
N ILE A 75 -1.01 -10.82 -17.67
CA ILE A 75 -0.58 -10.98 -16.27
C ILE A 75 -1.26 -12.22 -15.67
N ALA A 76 -0.61 -13.37 -15.73
CA ALA A 76 -1.22 -14.65 -15.33
C ALA A 76 -1.34 -14.81 -13.79
N ASN A 77 -0.43 -14.24 -13.02
CA ASN A 77 -0.28 -14.42 -11.57
C ASN A 77 -1.00 -13.36 -10.72
N LEU A 78 -1.95 -12.61 -11.31
CA LEU A 78 -2.77 -11.62 -10.62
C LEU A 78 -4.24 -12.08 -10.57
N SER A 79 -4.83 -12.19 -9.40
CA SER A 79 -6.27 -12.21 -9.19
C SER A 79 -6.78 -10.83 -8.78
N LEU A 80 -8.03 -10.49 -9.10
CA LEU A 80 -8.61 -9.18 -8.80
C LEU A 80 -9.92 -9.40 -8.03
N GLU A 81 -10.08 -8.67 -6.95
CA GLU A 81 -11.24 -8.78 -6.06
C GLU A 81 -11.74 -7.39 -5.67
N GLN A 82 -13.05 -7.22 -5.62
CA GLN A 82 -13.68 -6.03 -5.06
C GLN A 82 -13.85 -6.21 -3.55
N GLY A 83 -13.43 -5.21 -2.74
CA GLY A 83 -13.56 -5.30 -1.29
C GLY A 83 -13.13 -4.05 -0.55
N ASP A 84 -13.43 -4.02 0.74
CA ASP A 84 -13.03 -2.95 1.67
C ASP A 84 -11.75 -3.37 2.41
N VAL A 85 -10.73 -2.53 2.38
CA VAL A 85 -9.49 -2.74 3.14
C VAL A 85 -9.71 -2.76 4.65
N GLY A 86 -10.77 -2.10 5.13
CA GLY A 86 -11.15 -2.11 6.55
C GLY A 86 -11.84 -3.40 7.00
N GLU A 87 -12.15 -4.33 6.07
CA GLU A 87 -12.79 -5.61 6.34
C GLU A 87 -12.32 -6.65 5.29
N LEU A 88 -11.04 -7.01 5.34
CA LEU A 88 -10.43 -7.90 4.37
C LEU A 88 -11.00 -9.32 4.47
N PRO A 89 -11.48 -9.93 3.36
CA PRO A 89 -12.13 -11.24 3.36
C PRO A 89 -11.11 -12.40 3.43
N TYR A 90 -10.02 -12.20 4.14
CA TYR A 90 -8.92 -13.16 4.22
C TYR A 90 -8.69 -13.63 5.65
N ALA A 91 -8.20 -14.86 5.79
CA ALA A 91 -7.75 -15.38 7.08
C ALA A 91 -6.52 -14.61 7.60
N ASN A 92 -6.25 -14.75 8.90
CA ASN A 92 -5.06 -14.18 9.51
C ASN A 92 -3.79 -14.78 8.88
N GLU A 93 -2.76 -13.96 8.71
CA GLU A 93 -1.39 -14.42 8.44
C GLU A 93 -1.25 -15.29 7.19
N ILE A 94 -1.89 -14.85 6.08
CA ILE A 94 -1.80 -15.59 4.81
C ILE A 94 -0.94 -14.91 3.75
N PHE A 95 -0.64 -13.61 3.88
CA PHE A 95 0.18 -12.88 2.94
C PHE A 95 1.62 -12.74 3.41
N ASP A 96 2.56 -12.99 2.51
CA ASP A 96 3.98 -12.80 2.72
C ASP A 96 4.38 -11.34 2.52
N CYS A 97 3.63 -10.62 1.67
CA CYS A 97 3.82 -9.20 1.41
C CYS A 97 2.47 -8.49 1.24
N VAL A 98 2.35 -7.28 1.79
CA VAL A 98 1.25 -6.35 1.47
C VAL A 98 1.85 -5.08 0.88
N LEU A 99 1.36 -4.69 -0.28
CA LEU A 99 1.69 -3.44 -0.96
C LEU A 99 0.52 -2.48 -0.83
N SER A 100 0.79 -1.22 -0.49
CA SER A 100 -0.23 -0.16 -0.53
C SER A 100 0.35 1.12 -1.14
N MET A 101 -0.03 1.39 -2.38
CA MET A 101 0.42 2.58 -3.10
C MET A 101 -0.67 3.65 -3.15
N ASN A 102 -0.46 4.77 -2.46
CA ASN A 102 -1.40 5.88 -2.44
C ASN A 102 -2.82 5.51 -1.95
N GLY A 103 -2.94 4.52 -1.06
CA GLY A 103 -4.22 4.05 -0.53
C GLY A 103 -4.69 4.85 0.69
N PHE A 104 -3.82 5.03 1.68
CA PHE A 104 -4.22 5.54 3.00
C PHE A 104 -4.86 6.92 3.00
N GLN A 105 -4.50 7.81 2.08
CA GLN A 105 -5.19 9.08 1.96
C GLN A 105 -6.64 8.94 1.46
N ALA A 106 -6.95 7.84 0.77
CA ALA A 106 -8.29 7.56 0.25
C ALA A 106 -9.16 6.74 1.21
N PHE A 107 -8.56 6.03 2.18
CA PHE A 107 -9.32 5.18 3.10
C PHE A 107 -10.08 6.01 4.14
N PRO A 108 -11.41 5.83 4.26
CA PRO A 108 -12.21 6.54 5.27
C PRO A 108 -11.87 6.10 6.71
N GLN A 109 -11.56 4.82 6.90
CA GLN A 109 -11.29 4.18 8.19
C GLN A 109 -9.86 3.65 8.26
N LYS A 110 -8.88 4.57 8.30
CA LYS A 110 -7.44 4.25 8.23
C LYS A 110 -6.99 3.28 9.34
N GLU A 111 -7.50 3.45 10.56
CA GLU A 111 -7.15 2.58 11.69
C GLU A 111 -7.57 1.12 11.43
N LYS A 112 -8.75 0.92 10.86
CA LYS A 112 -9.19 -0.42 10.47
C LYS A 112 -8.32 -0.99 9.34
N ALA A 113 -7.99 -0.17 8.34
CA ALA A 113 -7.12 -0.59 7.25
C ALA A 113 -5.75 -1.04 7.75
N PHE A 114 -5.12 -0.27 8.65
CA PHE A 114 -3.86 -0.67 9.29
C PHE A 114 -4.00 -1.97 10.07
N ALA A 115 -5.06 -2.12 10.86
CA ALA A 115 -5.30 -3.32 11.66
C ALA A 115 -5.51 -4.56 10.78
N GLU A 116 -6.31 -4.46 9.71
CA GLU A 116 -6.61 -5.54 8.79
C GLU A 116 -5.35 -5.96 7.99
N ILE A 117 -4.58 -4.99 7.49
CA ILE A 117 -3.31 -5.26 6.83
C ILE A 117 -2.36 -6.01 7.78
N PHE A 118 -2.24 -5.54 9.01
CA PHE A 118 -1.41 -6.22 10.02
C PHE A 118 -1.91 -7.63 10.32
N ARG A 119 -3.25 -7.82 10.41
CA ARG A 119 -3.87 -9.12 10.69
C ARG A 119 -3.57 -10.15 9.60
N VAL A 120 -3.73 -9.77 8.34
CA VAL A 120 -3.58 -10.71 7.20
C VAL A 120 -2.12 -10.98 6.84
N LEU A 121 -1.19 -10.12 7.28
CA LEU A 121 0.25 -10.27 7.05
C LEU A 121 0.83 -11.34 7.97
N LYS A 122 1.64 -12.26 7.43
CA LYS A 122 2.35 -13.29 8.22
C LYS A 122 3.39 -12.64 9.15
N PRO A 123 3.72 -13.28 10.30
CA PRO A 123 4.93 -12.93 11.04
C PRO A 123 6.16 -13.01 10.12
N GLY A 124 7.04 -12.01 10.16
CA GLY A 124 8.14 -11.86 9.22
C GLY A 124 7.75 -11.35 7.83
N GLY A 125 6.46 -11.19 7.55
CA GLY A 125 5.97 -10.63 6.29
C GLY A 125 6.24 -9.13 6.16
N CYS A 126 6.32 -8.65 4.90
CA CYS A 126 6.65 -7.28 4.57
C CYS A 126 5.38 -6.46 4.28
N PHE A 127 5.25 -5.29 4.91
CA PHE A 127 4.29 -4.26 4.50
C PHE A 127 5.06 -3.08 3.92
N CYS A 128 4.81 -2.74 2.67
CA CYS A 128 5.48 -1.63 2.01
C CYS A 128 4.52 -0.78 1.17
N GLY A 129 4.95 0.43 0.87
CA GLY A 129 4.11 1.32 0.10
C GLY A 129 4.46 2.79 0.24
N CYS A 130 3.47 3.61 -0.11
CA CYS A 130 3.57 5.05 0.08
C CYS A 130 2.20 5.69 0.27
N PHE A 131 2.16 6.80 1.01
CA PHE A 131 0.95 7.60 1.19
C PHE A 131 1.27 9.07 1.48
N TYR A 132 0.26 9.91 1.24
CA TYR A 132 0.35 11.35 1.50
C TYR A 132 0.52 11.65 2.98
N VAL A 133 1.42 12.59 3.28
CA VAL A 133 1.61 13.20 4.61
C VAL A 133 1.44 14.72 4.52
N LYS A 134 0.75 15.30 5.52
CA LYS A 134 0.51 16.74 5.61
C LYS A 134 1.69 17.49 6.22
N GLY A 135 1.71 18.81 6.01
CA GLY A 135 2.64 19.73 6.69
C GLY A 135 3.95 19.93 5.96
N GLU A 136 4.24 19.16 4.93
CA GLU A 136 5.50 19.24 4.20
C GLU A 136 5.48 20.36 3.13
N ARG A 137 4.34 20.57 2.48
CA ARG A 137 4.19 21.57 1.40
C ARG A 137 2.83 22.26 1.48
N ARG A 138 2.80 23.53 1.86
CA ARG A 138 1.57 24.32 2.03
C ARG A 138 0.64 24.30 0.80
N LEU A 139 1.21 24.34 -0.41
CA LEU A 139 0.41 24.31 -1.65
C LEU A 139 -0.21 22.93 -1.89
N ALA A 140 0.49 21.85 -1.57
CA ALA A 140 -0.05 20.50 -1.66
C ALA A 140 -1.20 20.31 -0.65
N ASP A 141 -1.00 20.72 0.60
CA ASP A 141 -2.02 20.63 1.65
C ASP A 141 -3.27 21.44 1.28
N LEU A 142 -3.08 22.64 0.72
CA LEU A 142 -4.19 23.47 0.26
C LEU A 142 -4.96 22.82 -0.91
N PHE A 143 -4.25 22.21 -1.84
CA PHE A 143 -4.86 21.49 -2.96
C PHE A 143 -5.61 20.26 -2.47
N VAL A 144 -5.03 19.46 -1.58
CA VAL A 144 -5.70 18.31 -0.95
C VAL A 144 -7.00 18.76 -0.32
N LYS A 145 -6.96 19.77 0.57
CA LYS A 145 -8.15 20.27 1.28
C LYS A 145 -9.21 20.86 0.36
N LYS A 146 -8.81 21.65 -0.66
CA LYS A 146 -9.78 22.36 -1.52
C LYS A 146 -10.32 21.53 -2.67
N VAL A 147 -9.57 20.53 -3.13
CA VAL A 147 -9.92 19.78 -4.35
C VAL A 147 -10.14 18.30 -4.03
N MET A 148 -9.16 17.62 -3.42
CA MET A 148 -9.21 16.17 -3.25
C MET A 148 -10.28 15.74 -2.24
N GLU A 149 -10.37 16.42 -1.10
CA GLU A 149 -11.42 16.16 -0.10
C GLU A 149 -12.81 16.46 -0.64
N ARG A 150 -12.99 17.61 -1.33
CA ARG A 150 -14.29 18.00 -1.88
C ARG A 150 -14.80 17.05 -2.96
N LYS A 151 -13.89 16.38 -3.67
CA LYS A 151 -14.22 15.35 -4.65
C LYS A 151 -14.38 13.95 -4.05
N GLY A 152 -14.17 13.80 -2.75
CA GLY A 152 -14.23 12.51 -2.07
C GLY A 152 -13.08 11.56 -2.40
N PHE A 153 -11.97 12.07 -2.95
CA PHE A 153 -10.81 11.24 -3.27
C PHE A 153 -9.88 11.04 -2.06
N PHE A 154 -9.87 12.01 -1.15
CA PHE A 154 -9.05 11.96 0.06
C PHE A 154 -9.93 12.16 1.28
N HIS A 155 -9.66 11.41 2.34
CA HIS A 155 -10.40 11.43 3.59
C HIS A 155 -9.49 11.81 4.77
N PRO A 156 -9.73 12.94 5.47
CA PRO A 156 -8.99 13.28 6.68
C PRO A 156 -9.36 12.32 7.84
N PRO A 157 -8.54 12.27 8.91
CA PRO A 157 -7.30 13.00 9.13
C PRO A 157 -6.12 12.44 8.35
N TYR A 158 -5.07 13.26 8.15
CA TYR A 158 -3.79 12.84 7.59
C TYR A 158 -2.71 12.98 8.63
N ASP A 159 -1.76 12.06 8.64
CA ASP A 159 -0.58 12.11 9.46
C ASP A 159 0.44 13.12 8.89
N THR A 160 1.23 13.76 9.74
CA THR A 160 2.53 14.31 9.37
C THR A 160 3.51 13.18 9.13
N PHE A 161 4.69 13.47 8.58
CA PHE A 161 5.70 12.43 8.38
C PHE A 161 6.10 11.76 9.71
N ALA A 162 6.29 12.56 10.78
CA ALA A 162 6.66 12.04 12.09
C ALA A 162 5.54 11.20 12.76
N GLU A 163 4.27 11.60 12.58
CA GLU A 163 3.12 10.81 13.06
C GLU A 163 3.02 9.48 12.30
N ALA A 164 3.23 9.49 10.98
CA ALA A 164 3.24 8.29 10.16
C ALA A 164 4.36 7.33 10.57
N GLU A 165 5.58 7.82 10.73
CA GLU A 165 6.70 7.01 11.19
C GLU A 165 6.46 6.43 12.59
N SER A 166 5.96 7.23 13.53
CA SER A 166 5.64 6.78 14.90
C SER A 166 4.56 5.69 14.88
N ARG A 167 3.51 5.85 14.07
CA ARG A 167 2.46 4.84 13.88
C ARG A 167 3.03 3.52 13.40
N LEU A 168 3.85 3.56 12.34
CA LEU A 168 4.46 2.35 11.77
C LEU A 168 5.37 1.65 12.78
N ARG A 169 6.20 2.41 13.53
CA ARG A 169 7.06 1.85 14.58
C ARG A 169 6.26 1.26 15.74
N ASN A 170 5.16 1.88 16.14
CA ASN A 170 4.29 1.34 17.20
C ASN A 170 3.66 0.00 16.80
N MET A 171 3.38 -0.21 15.50
CA MET A 171 2.76 -1.46 15.01
C MET A 171 3.79 -2.55 14.67
N TYR A 172 4.94 -2.16 14.09
CA TYR A 172 5.90 -3.10 13.50
C TYR A 172 7.24 -3.18 14.26
N GLY A 173 7.42 -2.37 15.31
CA GLY A 173 8.67 -2.35 16.11
C GLY A 173 9.80 -1.64 15.37
N ASP A 174 11.02 -2.15 15.52
CA ASP A 174 12.25 -1.51 15.03
C ASP A 174 12.50 -1.75 13.53
N ASP A 175 11.91 -2.79 12.92
CA ASP A 175 12.10 -3.12 11.52
C ASP A 175 11.20 -2.27 10.61
N VAL A 176 11.37 -0.96 10.71
CA VAL A 176 10.65 0.06 9.96
C VAL A 176 11.64 1.01 9.28
N LEU A 177 11.56 1.06 7.95
CA LEU A 177 12.27 2.02 7.11
C LEU A 177 11.26 3.02 6.57
N THR A 178 11.57 4.30 6.69
CA THR A 178 10.77 5.39 6.12
C THR A 178 11.65 6.34 5.33
N GLU A 179 11.14 6.82 4.20
CA GLU A 179 11.78 7.87 3.40
C GLU A 179 10.75 8.95 3.07
N LYS A 180 11.13 10.21 3.29
CA LYS A 180 10.28 11.33 2.93
C LYS A 180 10.61 11.79 1.51
N MET A 181 9.59 11.80 0.66
CA MET A 181 9.65 12.34 -0.71
C MET A 181 8.56 13.39 -0.87
N ALA A 182 8.94 14.68 -0.86
CA ALA A 182 8.00 15.80 -0.87
C ALA A 182 6.88 15.63 0.20
N SER A 183 5.61 15.50 -0.21
CA SER A 183 4.45 15.25 0.67
C SER A 183 4.07 13.76 0.74
N VAL A 184 5.03 12.86 0.57
CA VAL A 184 4.80 11.42 0.60
C VAL A 184 5.73 10.76 1.62
N CYS A 185 5.18 9.87 2.42
CA CYS A 185 5.92 8.89 3.20
C CYS A 185 6.01 7.60 2.40
N LEU A 186 7.22 7.23 1.98
CA LEU A 186 7.55 5.90 1.48
C LEU A 186 7.98 5.05 2.66
N PHE A 187 7.54 3.81 2.73
CA PHE A 187 7.83 2.97 3.89
C PHE A 187 7.98 1.49 3.53
N ARG A 188 8.74 0.80 4.36
CA ARG A 188 8.81 -0.66 4.45
C ARG A 188 8.86 -1.06 5.91
N CYS A 189 8.00 -2.01 6.29
CA CYS A 189 7.90 -2.57 7.63
C CYS A 189 7.95 -4.10 7.56
N VAL A 190 8.50 -4.74 8.58
CA VAL A 190 8.40 -6.20 8.72
C VAL A 190 7.61 -6.52 9.98
N LYS A 191 6.59 -7.37 9.84
CA LYS A 191 5.80 -7.79 10.99
C LYS A 191 6.67 -8.61 11.96
N PRO A 192 6.70 -8.28 13.25
CA PRO A 192 7.50 -9.03 14.23
C PRO A 192 7.21 -10.53 14.17
N GLN A 193 8.23 -11.35 14.35
CA GLN A 193 8.05 -12.79 14.56
C GLN A 193 7.29 -13.02 15.86
N ARG A 194 6.51 -14.09 15.92
CA ARG A 194 5.99 -14.53 17.22
C ARG A 194 7.16 -14.96 18.07
N GLU A 195 7.25 -14.46 19.28
CA GLU A 195 8.19 -15.02 20.26
C GLU A 195 7.86 -16.51 20.40
N SER A 196 8.84 -17.37 20.14
CA SER A 196 8.75 -18.77 20.46
C SER A 196 8.61 -18.84 21.97
N THR A 197 7.42 -19.12 22.48
CA THR A 197 7.25 -19.56 23.85
C THR A 197 7.89 -20.95 23.97
N GLU A 198 9.22 -20.98 24.03
CA GLU A 198 9.92 -22.11 24.68
C GLU A 198 9.66 -21.97 26.17
N ASN A 199 8.56 -22.53 26.60
CA ASN A 199 8.30 -22.77 28.00
C ASN A 199 8.40 -24.30 28.26
N GLU A 200 9.50 -24.62 28.91
CA GLU A 200 9.56 -25.44 30.15
C GLU A 200 8.65 -26.66 30.16
N GLN A 201 9.26 -27.78 29.97
CA GLN A 201 8.93 -29.01 30.67
C GLN A 201 10.15 -29.48 31.47
#